data_43bb6118049f3711304d835e4033b8ff
#
_entry.id   43bb6118049f3711304d835e4033b8ff
#
_cell.length_a   1.000
_cell.length_b   1.000
_cell.length_c   1.000
_cell.angle_alpha   90.00
_cell.angle_beta   90.00
_cell.angle_gamma   90.00
#
_symmetry.space_group_name_H-M   'P 1'
#
loop_
_entity.id
_entity.type
_entity.pdbx_description
1 polymer ?
#
loop_
_entity_poly.entity_id
_entity_poly.type
_entity_poly.pdbx_seq_one_letter_code
_entity_poly.pdbx_strand_id
1 'polypeptide(L)'
;KRKGEKKSMFHAFLIKYGEIGIKGKNRYLFEDALVKQIRHALKKVEGEFNVRKEQGRIFVESEGLFDFEEVVEALQRVFGIVGICPVLKVNDEGFDQLSQEVIDYMARVYPDGEHTFKVNARRARKNYPKNSMELNADLGERILEAFPNMSVDVHHPEITLNVEIREKIYIYSKIIPGPGGMPVGTNGKAMLLLSGG
;
A
#
# COMPACT_ATOMS: atom_id res chain seq x y z
N LYS A 1 29.75 -11.91 -1.23
CA LYS A 1 29.29 -11.66 0.16
C LYS A 1 27.80 -11.40 0.07
N ARG A 2 26.97 -12.40 0.37
CA ARG A 2 25.52 -12.24 0.50
C ARG A 2 25.29 -11.27 1.66
N LYS A 3 24.74 -10.07 1.37
CA LYS A 3 24.17 -9.19 2.38
C LYS A 3 23.08 -9.99 3.07
N GLY A 4 23.12 -10.06 4.40
CA GLY A 4 22.17 -10.82 5.18
C GLY A 4 20.74 -10.42 4.82
N GLU A 5 19.99 -11.39 4.32
CA GLU A 5 18.59 -11.27 3.98
C GLU A 5 17.80 -10.92 5.26
N LYS A 6 17.57 -9.64 5.51
CA LYS A 6 16.54 -9.23 6.45
C LYS A 6 15.21 -9.61 5.79
N LYS A 7 14.62 -10.71 6.27
CA LYS A 7 13.28 -11.13 5.85
C LYS A 7 12.35 -9.93 6.05
N SER A 8 11.88 -9.34 4.96
CA SER A 8 10.93 -8.22 5.02
C SER A 8 9.68 -8.69 5.75
N MET A 9 9.13 -7.84 6.63
CA MET A 9 7.81 -8.09 7.22
C MET A 9 6.69 -7.91 6.20
N PHE A 10 6.98 -7.25 5.09
CA PHE A 10 6.01 -6.95 4.05
C PHE A 10 6.06 -8.01 2.95
N HIS A 11 4.92 -8.60 2.65
CA HIS A 11 4.71 -9.56 1.56
C HIS A 11 3.69 -9.04 0.54
N ALA A 12 3.22 -7.82 0.72
CA ALA A 12 2.27 -7.17 -0.15
C ALA A 12 2.56 -5.68 -0.30
N PHE A 13 2.14 -5.14 -1.44
CA PHE A 13 2.17 -3.71 -1.74
C PHE A 13 0.79 -3.28 -2.22
N LEU A 14 0.25 -2.22 -1.64
CA LEU A 14 -0.90 -1.52 -2.17
C LEU A 14 -0.43 -0.47 -3.17
N ILE A 15 -0.95 -0.51 -4.38
CA ILE A 15 -0.62 0.43 -5.44
C ILE A 15 -1.68 1.53 -5.47
N LYS A 16 -1.23 2.77 -5.26
CA LYS A 16 -2.04 3.96 -5.49
C LYS A 16 -1.81 4.47 -6.90
N TYR A 17 -2.87 4.77 -7.62
CA TYR A 17 -2.84 5.33 -8.97
C TYR A 17 -3.68 6.60 -9.05
N GLY A 18 -3.37 7.46 -10.04
CA GLY A 18 -4.06 8.73 -10.22
C GLY A 18 -5.50 8.52 -10.67
N GLU A 19 -6.43 9.21 -10.00
CA GLU A 19 -7.87 9.19 -10.35
C GLU A 19 -8.24 10.32 -11.33
N ILE A 20 -7.26 11.11 -11.77
CA ILE A 20 -7.49 12.31 -12.57
C ILE A 20 -8.05 11.91 -13.94
N GLY A 21 -9.31 12.29 -14.18
CA GLY A 21 -9.99 12.10 -15.47
C GLY A 21 -10.58 10.72 -15.72
N ILE A 22 -10.44 9.78 -14.79
CA ILE A 22 -10.96 8.42 -14.94
C ILE A 22 -12.32 8.32 -14.26
N LYS A 23 -13.33 8.88 -14.90
CA LYS A 23 -14.74 8.71 -14.46
C LYS A 23 -15.44 7.68 -15.34
N GLY A 24 -16.24 6.80 -14.70
CA GLY A 24 -17.15 5.90 -15.38
C GLY A 24 -16.50 4.68 -16.01
N LYS A 25 -16.95 4.33 -17.21
CA LYS A 25 -16.64 3.07 -17.93
C LYS A 25 -15.15 2.88 -18.29
N ASN A 26 -14.33 3.93 -18.26
CA ASN A 26 -12.92 3.85 -18.64
C ASN A 26 -11.99 3.47 -17.48
N ARG A 27 -12.48 3.45 -16.25
CA ARG A 27 -11.67 3.10 -15.07
C ARG A 27 -11.10 1.69 -15.16
N TYR A 28 -11.89 0.72 -15.57
CA TYR A 28 -11.45 -0.67 -15.68
C TYR A 28 -10.36 -0.84 -16.76
N LEU A 29 -10.44 -0.10 -17.88
CA LEU A 29 -9.42 -0.13 -18.92
C LEU A 29 -8.07 0.38 -18.41
N PHE A 30 -8.11 1.48 -17.63
CA PHE A 30 -6.93 2.03 -16.98
C PHE A 30 -6.33 1.03 -15.98
N GLU A 31 -7.16 0.47 -15.10
CA GLU A 31 -6.72 -0.50 -14.10
C GLU A 31 -6.14 -1.76 -14.77
N ASP A 32 -6.76 -2.27 -15.83
CA ASP A 32 -6.28 -3.44 -16.58
C ASP A 32 -4.94 -3.16 -17.27
N ALA A 33 -4.80 -1.98 -17.88
CA ALA A 33 -3.53 -1.54 -18.46
C ALA A 33 -2.44 -1.44 -17.41
N LEU A 34 -2.76 -0.86 -16.25
CA LEU A 34 -1.83 -0.71 -15.15
C LEU A 34 -1.39 -2.07 -14.58
N VAL A 35 -2.32 -2.99 -14.34
CA VAL A 35 -2.03 -4.35 -13.90
C VAL A 35 -1.11 -5.07 -14.90
N LYS A 36 -1.36 -4.92 -16.20
CA LYS A 36 -0.52 -5.51 -17.24
C LYS A 36 0.90 -4.95 -17.20
N GLN A 37 1.06 -3.64 -17.04
CA GLN A 37 2.37 -2.99 -16.94
C GLN A 37 3.11 -3.39 -15.66
N ILE A 38 2.42 -3.48 -14.53
CA ILE A 38 3.00 -3.97 -13.27
C ILE A 38 3.52 -5.40 -13.44
N ARG A 39 2.70 -6.30 -13.99
CA ARG A 39 3.12 -7.69 -14.26
C ARG A 39 4.34 -7.75 -15.17
N HIS A 40 4.38 -6.89 -16.19
CA HIS A 40 5.52 -6.84 -17.10
C HIS A 40 6.80 -6.36 -16.39
N ALA A 41 6.71 -5.32 -15.58
CA ALA A 41 7.84 -4.80 -14.81
C ALA A 41 8.41 -5.84 -13.83
N LEU A 42 7.53 -6.58 -13.15
CA LEU A 42 7.92 -7.59 -12.16
C LEU A 42 8.51 -8.87 -12.77
N LYS A 43 8.35 -9.12 -14.08
CA LYS A 43 9.00 -10.28 -14.75
C LYS A 43 10.53 -10.26 -14.67
N LYS A 44 11.13 -9.10 -14.43
CA LYS A 44 12.58 -8.92 -14.33
C LYS A 44 13.10 -9.03 -12.89
N VAL A 45 12.21 -9.14 -11.93
CA VAL A 45 12.53 -9.27 -10.50
C VAL A 45 12.42 -10.74 -10.12
N GLU A 46 13.40 -11.23 -9.36
CA GLU A 46 13.37 -12.60 -8.86
C GLU A 46 12.23 -12.76 -7.83
N GLY A 47 11.39 -13.78 -8.03
CA GLY A 47 10.25 -14.09 -7.17
C GLY A 47 8.97 -14.36 -7.95
N GLU A 48 7.98 -14.83 -7.23
CA GLU A 48 6.63 -15.06 -7.76
C GLU A 48 5.69 -13.98 -7.23
N PHE A 49 5.07 -13.22 -8.13
CA PHE A 49 4.20 -12.11 -7.79
C PHE A 49 2.80 -12.30 -8.33
N ASN A 50 1.82 -12.14 -7.45
CA ASN A 50 0.43 -12.07 -7.83
C ASN A 50 -0.03 -10.61 -7.82
N VAL A 51 -0.53 -10.14 -8.97
CA VAL A 51 -1.08 -8.78 -9.13
C VAL A 51 -2.58 -8.89 -9.32
N ARG A 52 -3.35 -8.36 -8.39
CA ARG A 52 -4.81 -8.47 -8.40
C ARG A 52 -5.51 -7.14 -8.15
N LYS A 53 -6.72 -7.03 -8.65
CA LYS A 53 -7.65 -5.93 -8.33
C LYS A 53 -8.64 -6.42 -7.28
N GLU A 54 -8.93 -5.56 -6.32
CA GLU A 54 -9.96 -5.82 -5.31
C GLU A 54 -10.61 -4.49 -4.91
N GLN A 55 -11.90 -4.34 -5.21
CA GLN A 55 -12.72 -3.21 -4.78
C GLN A 55 -12.03 -1.82 -4.92
N GLY A 56 -11.53 -1.52 -6.13
CA GLY A 56 -10.87 -0.25 -6.44
C GLY A 56 -9.44 -0.10 -5.90
N ARG A 57 -8.80 -1.21 -5.50
CA ARG A 57 -7.40 -1.31 -5.11
C ARG A 57 -6.65 -2.25 -6.04
N ILE A 58 -5.36 -2.02 -6.21
CA ILE A 58 -4.45 -2.95 -6.86
C ILE A 58 -3.44 -3.39 -5.82
N PHE A 59 -3.29 -4.70 -5.66
CA PHE A 59 -2.33 -5.31 -4.77
C PHE A 59 -1.29 -6.09 -5.56
N VAL A 60 -0.03 -5.98 -5.14
CA VAL A 60 1.07 -6.84 -5.54
C VAL A 60 1.44 -7.69 -4.34
N GLU A 61 1.36 -8.99 -4.46
CA GLU A 61 1.61 -9.93 -3.35
C GLU A 61 2.65 -10.98 -3.76
N SER A 62 3.46 -11.42 -2.81
CA SER A 62 4.36 -12.55 -2.98
C SER A 62 4.30 -13.45 -1.74
N GLU A 63 4.23 -14.75 -1.97
CA GLU A 63 4.31 -15.77 -0.90
C GLU A 63 5.74 -16.23 -0.65
N GLY A 64 6.64 -15.98 -1.61
CA GLY A 64 8.04 -16.36 -1.56
C GLY A 64 8.98 -15.26 -1.05
N LEU A 65 10.26 -15.55 -1.14
CA LEU A 65 11.32 -14.57 -0.91
C LEU A 65 11.45 -13.66 -2.14
N PHE A 66 11.66 -12.40 -1.91
CA PHE A 66 11.93 -11.41 -2.95
C PHE A 66 12.81 -10.29 -2.39
N ASP A 67 13.50 -9.57 -3.26
CA ASP A 67 14.21 -8.36 -2.89
C ASP A 67 13.22 -7.17 -2.90
N PHE A 68 13.05 -6.58 -1.71
CA PHE A 68 12.11 -5.47 -1.51
C PHE A 68 12.49 -4.25 -2.37
N GLU A 69 13.78 -3.92 -2.43
CA GLU A 69 14.27 -2.74 -3.16
C GLU A 69 14.11 -2.94 -4.67
N GLU A 70 14.39 -4.13 -5.20
CA GLU A 70 14.18 -4.45 -6.62
C GLU A 70 12.70 -4.37 -7.03
N VAL A 71 11.78 -4.84 -6.18
CA VAL A 71 10.33 -4.70 -6.42
C VAL A 71 9.94 -3.23 -6.46
N VAL A 72 10.35 -2.44 -5.48
CA VAL A 72 10.04 -1.01 -5.41
C VAL A 72 10.60 -0.28 -6.64
N GLU A 73 11.85 -0.52 -7.01
CA GLU A 73 12.46 0.08 -8.21
C GLU A 73 11.71 -0.30 -9.50
N ALA A 74 11.29 -1.56 -9.63
CA ALA A 74 10.52 -2.00 -10.79
C ALA A 74 9.16 -1.27 -10.85
N LEU A 75 8.47 -1.14 -9.72
CA LEU A 75 7.18 -0.45 -9.63
C LEU A 75 7.32 1.07 -9.87
N GLN A 76 8.43 1.69 -9.45
CA GLN A 76 8.72 3.11 -9.68
C GLN A 76 8.97 3.45 -11.16
N ARG A 77 9.09 2.47 -12.04
CA ARG A 77 9.21 2.66 -13.51
C ARG A 77 7.89 2.49 -14.24
N VAL A 78 6.80 2.18 -13.53
CA VAL A 78 5.48 1.96 -14.13
C VAL A 78 4.68 3.25 -14.10
N PHE A 79 4.45 3.85 -15.28
CA PHE A 79 3.59 5.03 -15.41
C PHE A 79 2.14 4.71 -15.00
N GLY A 80 1.53 5.62 -14.29
CA GLY A 80 0.22 5.48 -13.68
C GLY A 80 0.26 5.21 -12.18
N ILE A 81 1.37 4.72 -11.64
CA ILE A 81 1.56 4.55 -10.20
C ILE A 81 1.90 5.91 -9.57
N VAL A 82 1.09 6.33 -8.59
CA VAL A 82 1.31 7.54 -7.79
C VAL A 82 2.00 7.21 -6.49
N GLY A 83 1.70 6.05 -5.91
CA GLY A 83 2.26 5.61 -4.65
C GLY A 83 2.33 4.10 -4.52
N ILE A 84 3.37 3.66 -3.84
CA ILE A 84 3.64 2.25 -3.52
C ILE A 84 3.65 2.15 -2.00
N CYS A 85 2.67 1.46 -1.43
CA CYS A 85 2.55 1.30 0.02
C CYS A 85 2.91 -0.13 0.41
N PRO A 86 4.03 -0.35 1.12
CA PRO A 86 4.30 -1.63 1.76
C PRO A 86 3.21 -1.95 2.79
N VAL A 87 2.64 -3.13 2.72
CA VAL A 87 1.47 -3.53 3.51
C VAL A 87 1.77 -4.77 4.33
N LEU A 88 1.42 -4.73 5.61
CA LEU A 88 1.29 -5.91 6.43
C LEU A 88 -0.12 -6.48 6.24
N LYS A 89 -0.19 -7.73 5.75
CA LYS A 89 -1.44 -8.46 5.53
C LYS A 89 -1.60 -9.47 6.65
N VAL A 90 -2.70 -9.38 7.39
CA VAL A 90 -3.00 -10.27 8.51
C VAL A 90 -4.39 -10.88 8.40
N ASN A 91 -4.59 -12.03 9.05
CA ASN A 91 -5.91 -12.63 9.17
C ASN A 91 -6.75 -11.85 10.19
N ASP A 92 -8.07 -11.93 10.06
CA ASP A 92 -8.98 -11.44 11.08
C ASP A 92 -9.18 -12.50 12.15
N GLU A 93 -8.50 -12.32 13.27
CA GLU A 93 -8.59 -13.18 14.46
C GLU A 93 -9.15 -12.40 15.67
N GLY A 94 -9.90 -11.32 15.40
CA GLY A 94 -10.50 -10.46 16.39
C GLY A 94 -9.68 -9.21 16.72
N PHE A 95 -10.30 -8.31 17.50
CA PHE A 95 -9.73 -6.99 17.77
C PHE A 95 -8.43 -7.03 18.59
N ASP A 96 -8.32 -7.93 19.58
CA ASP A 96 -7.11 -8.01 20.41
C ASP A 96 -5.90 -8.44 19.59
N GLN A 97 -6.07 -9.40 18.67
CA GLN A 97 -5.03 -9.79 17.73
C GLN A 97 -4.67 -8.65 16.79
N LEU A 98 -5.67 -7.97 16.22
CA LEU A 98 -5.43 -6.79 15.38
C LEU A 98 -4.67 -5.70 16.14
N SER A 99 -5.01 -5.43 17.40
CA SER A 99 -4.30 -4.46 18.23
C SER A 99 -2.84 -4.83 18.41
N GLN A 100 -2.54 -6.10 18.63
CA GLN A 100 -1.16 -6.58 18.77
C GLN A 100 -0.39 -6.43 17.46
N GLU A 101 -0.99 -6.79 16.32
CA GLU A 101 -0.37 -6.62 15.01
C GLU A 101 -0.07 -5.14 14.69
N VAL A 102 -0.96 -4.24 15.09
CA VAL A 102 -0.75 -2.79 14.96
C VAL A 102 0.40 -2.31 15.84
N ILE A 103 0.47 -2.75 17.10
CA ILE A 103 1.57 -2.40 18.01
C ILE A 103 2.90 -2.92 17.46
N ASP A 104 2.95 -4.16 17.01
CA ASP A 104 4.16 -4.77 16.43
C ASP A 104 4.60 -4.05 15.15
N TYR A 105 3.65 -3.65 14.31
CA TYR A 105 3.89 -2.84 13.13
C TYR A 105 4.53 -1.50 13.50
N MET A 106 3.93 -0.77 14.45
CA MET A 106 4.43 0.53 14.91
C MET A 106 5.83 0.42 15.52
N ALA A 107 6.09 -0.59 16.34
CA ALA A 107 7.39 -0.83 16.95
C ALA A 107 8.51 -1.10 15.91
N ARG A 108 8.17 -1.80 14.83
CA ARG A 108 9.14 -2.14 13.76
C ARG A 108 9.39 -1.00 12.79
N VAL A 109 8.35 -0.27 12.42
CA VAL A 109 8.42 0.80 11.41
C VAL A 109 8.88 2.12 12.04
N TYR A 110 8.54 2.35 13.31
CA TYR A 110 8.84 3.57 14.07
C TYR A 110 9.50 3.23 15.41
N PRO A 111 10.72 2.70 15.41
CA PRO A 111 11.38 2.19 16.61
C PRO A 111 11.76 3.26 17.63
N ASP A 112 11.82 4.53 17.25
CA ASP A 112 12.02 5.68 18.15
C ASP A 112 10.80 5.97 19.04
N GLY A 113 9.59 5.64 18.57
CA GLY A 113 8.36 5.79 19.34
C GLY A 113 7.95 7.22 19.70
N GLU A 114 8.46 8.22 18.97
CA GLU A 114 8.28 9.65 19.26
C GLU A 114 7.66 10.38 18.04
N HIS A 115 6.37 10.14 17.79
CA HIS A 115 5.67 10.72 16.66
C HIS A 115 4.25 11.16 17.00
N THR A 116 3.74 12.13 16.23
CA THR A 116 2.31 12.37 16.15
C THR A 116 1.69 11.42 15.15
N PHE A 117 0.51 10.90 15.42
CA PHE A 117 -0.17 9.98 14.53
C PHE A 117 -1.69 10.15 14.53
N LYS A 118 -2.31 9.59 13.51
CA LYS A 118 -3.75 9.27 13.51
C LYS A 118 -3.97 7.87 12.95
N VAL A 119 -5.04 7.24 13.40
CA VAL A 119 -5.55 5.99 12.81
C VAL A 119 -6.62 6.33 11.78
N ASN A 120 -6.53 5.73 10.60
CA ASN A 120 -7.50 5.86 9.52
C ASN A 120 -7.98 4.47 9.12
N ALA A 121 -8.98 3.97 9.85
CA ALA A 121 -9.59 2.68 9.57
C ALA A 121 -10.66 2.80 8.49
N ARG A 122 -10.72 1.82 7.59
CA ARG A 122 -11.74 1.68 6.56
C ARG A 122 -12.29 0.25 6.57
N ARG A 123 -13.60 0.12 6.42
CA ARG A 123 -14.26 -1.18 6.31
C ARG A 123 -14.83 -1.36 4.92
N ALA A 124 -14.22 -2.22 4.12
CA ALA A 124 -14.87 -2.75 2.92
C ALA A 124 -15.87 -3.86 3.28
N ARG A 125 -15.57 -4.62 4.34
CA ARG A 125 -16.45 -5.63 4.92
C ARG A 125 -17.31 -5.04 6.04
N LYS A 126 -18.60 -4.86 5.79
CA LYS A 126 -19.52 -4.16 6.71
C LYS A 126 -19.93 -4.98 7.95
N ASN A 127 -19.74 -6.29 7.94
CA ASN A 127 -20.10 -7.18 9.04
C ASN A 127 -19.03 -7.26 10.14
N TYR A 128 -17.97 -6.44 10.09
CA TYR A 128 -16.99 -6.35 11.16
C TYR A 128 -17.63 -5.71 12.41
N PRO A 129 -17.37 -6.25 13.63
CA PRO A 129 -18.09 -5.85 14.85
C PRO A 129 -17.96 -4.37 15.22
N LYS A 130 -16.80 -3.74 14.90
CA LYS A 130 -16.53 -2.32 15.18
C LYS A 130 -16.66 -1.50 13.90
N ASN A 131 -17.23 -0.30 14.01
CA ASN A 131 -17.22 0.66 12.90
C ASN A 131 -15.85 1.36 12.78
N SER A 132 -15.66 2.15 11.71
CA SER A 132 -14.38 2.81 11.46
C SER A 132 -14.00 3.83 12.55
N MET A 133 -14.97 4.52 13.14
CA MET A 133 -14.72 5.50 14.22
C MET A 133 -14.30 4.79 15.51
N GLU A 134 -14.96 3.69 15.85
CA GLU A 134 -14.59 2.85 17.01
C GLU A 134 -13.20 2.27 16.83
N LEU A 135 -12.87 1.77 15.62
CA LEU A 135 -11.53 1.28 15.31
C LEU A 135 -10.46 2.37 15.45
N ASN A 136 -10.74 3.58 14.96
CA ASN A 136 -9.80 4.70 15.09
C ASN A 136 -9.53 5.03 16.56
N ALA A 137 -10.57 5.09 17.38
CA ALA A 137 -10.44 5.40 18.81
C ALA A 137 -9.72 4.28 19.56
N ASP A 138 -10.19 3.04 19.41
CA ASP A 138 -9.69 1.91 20.19
C ASP A 138 -8.25 1.52 19.82
N LEU A 139 -7.89 1.55 18.53
CA LEU A 139 -6.51 1.32 18.10
C LEU A 139 -5.60 2.48 18.49
N GLY A 140 -6.10 3.73 18.44
CA GLY A 140 -5.38 4.90 18.91
C GLY A 140 -5.04 4.78 20.38
N GLU A 141 -5.99 4.38 21.23
CA GLU A 141 -5.78 4.14 22.66
C GLU A 141 -4.71 3.08 22.91
N ARG A 142 -4.78 1.93 22.21
CA ARG A 142 -3.78 0.86 22.32
C ARG A 142 -2.37 1.31 21.94
N ILE A 143 -2.25 2.16 20.91
CA ILE A 143 -0.95 2.72 20.51
C ILE A 143 -0.42 3.66 21.61
N LEU A 144 -1.25 4.53 22.16
CA LEU A 144 -0.85 5.45 23.23
C LEU A 144 -0.42 4.71 24.51
N GLU A 145 -1.09 3.61 24.87
CA GLU A 145 -0.71 2.76 25.99
C GLU A 145 0.65 2.09 25.76
N ALA A 146 0.92 1.63 24.53
CA ALA A 146 2.17 0.93 24.19
C ALA A 146 3.36 1.88 23.98
N PHE A 147 3.11 3.12 23.53
CA PHE A 147 4.14 4.11 23.18
C PHE A 147 3.86 5.45 23.90
N PRO A 148 4.37 5.63 25.13
CA PRO A 148 4.07 6.82 25.94
C PRO A 148 4.50 8.16 25.33
N ASN A 149 5.46 8.15 24.43
CA ASN A 149 5.98 9.36 23.76
C ASN A 149 5.27 9.67 22.43
N MET A 150 4.33 8.84 22.00
CA MET A 150 3.46 9.15 20.87
C MET A 150 2.27 9.97 21.30
N SER A 151 1.75 10.81 20.40
CA SER A 151 0.55 11.61 20.61
C SER A 151 -0.33 11.62 19.38
N VAL A 152 -1.64 11.85 19.58
CA VAL A 152 -2.60 11.91 18.48
C VAL A 152 -2.67 13.33 17.92
N ASP A 153 -2.53 13.46 16.60
CA ASP A 153 -2.83 14.66 15.84
C ASP A 153 -3.68 14.31 14.63
N VAL A 154 -4.96 14.68 14.65
CA VAL A 154 -5.91 14.35 13.59
C VAL A 154 -5.79 15.27 12.37
N HIS A 155 -5.17 16.44 12.54
CA HIS A 155 -5.06 17.44 11.48
C HIS A 155 -3.75 17.38 10.71
N HIS A 156 -2.63 17.28 11.42
CA HIS A 156 -1.28 17.29 10.86
C HIS A 156 -0.40 16.17 11.43
N PRO A 157 -0.82 14.90 11.34
CA PRO A 157 -0.05 13.79 11.87
C PRO A 157 1.21 13.56 11.04
N GLU A 158 2.29 13.21 11.71
CA GLU A 158 3.50 12.69 11.04
C GLU A 158 3.24 11.29 10.46
N ILE A 159 2.42 10.49 11.15
CA ILE A 159 2.05 9.14 10.75
C ILE A 159 0.53 9.06 10.54
N THR A 160 0.10 8.65 9.36
CA THR A 160 -1.26 8.16 9.14
C THR A 160 -1.22 6.63 9.06
N LEU A 161 -1.67 5.99 10.13
CA LEU A 161 -1.79 4.53 10.17
C LEU A 161 -3.10 4.12 9.51
N ASN A 162 -3.00 3.51 8.35
CA ASN A 162 -4.15 2.99 7.62
C ASN A 162 -4.41 1.53 8.01
N VAL A 163 -5.65 1.21 8.32
CA VAL A 163 -6.11 -0.15 8.62
C VAL A 163 -7.34 -0.43 7.75
N GLU A 164 -7.20 -1.28 6.75
CA GLU A 164 -8.30 -1.65 5.87
C GLU A 164 -8.83 -3.05 6.23
N ILE A 165 -10.09 -3.10 6.66
CA ILE A 165 -10.80 -4.35 6.95
C ILE A 165 -11.49 -4.83 5.69
N ARG A 166 -10.91 -5.86 5.07
CA ARG A 166 -11.43 -6.56 3.89
C ARG A 166 -11.62 -8.05 4.22
N GLU A 167 -11.47 -8.95 3.28
CA GLU A 167 -11.38 -10.39 3.57
C GLU A 167 -10.21 -10.69 4.51
N LYS A 168 -9.07 -10.07 4.24
CA LYS A 168 -7.93 -9.93 5.17
C LYS A 168 -7.88 -8.51 5.70
N ILE A 169 -7.01 -8.26 6.66
CA ILE A 169 -6.74 -6.92 7.19
C ILE A 169 -5.40 -6.44 6.67
N TYR A 170 -5.37 -5.20 6.19
CA TYR A 170 -4.18 -4.57 5.62
C TYR A 170 -3.78 -3.37 6.47
N ILE A 171 -2.51 -3.36 6.93
CA ILE A 171 -1.95 -2.31 7.79
C ILE A 171 -0.79 -1.66 7.04
N TYR A 172 -0.83 -0.34 6.87
CA TYR A 172 0.23 0.42 6.20
C TYR A 172 0.25 1.88 6.63
N SER A 173 1.41 2.52 6.52
CA SER A 173 1.59 3.94 6.84
C SER A 173 2.59 4.63 5.91
N LYS A 174 3.48 3.89 5.24
CA LYS A 174 4.48 4.44 4.32
C LYS A 174 3.95 4.48 2.90
N ILE A 175 4.26 5.57 2.19
CA ILE A 175 3.94 5.74 0.77
C ILE A 175 5.24 6.10 0.05
N ILE A 176 5.70 5.22 -0.82
CA ILE A 176 6.84 5.46 -1.68
C ILE A 176 6.31 6.07 -2.97
N PRO A 177 6.80 7.25 -3.41
CA PRO A 177 6.31 7.90 -4.63
C PRO A 177 6.56 7.04 -5.88
N GLY A 178 5.57 7.01 -6.75
CA GLY A 178 5.69 6.49 -8.12
C GLY A 178 5.81 7.62 -9.15
N PRO A 179 6.01 7.29 -10.43
CA PRO A 179 6.20 8.30 -11.50
C PRO A 179 4.94 9.07 -11.85
N GLY A 180 3.76 8.59 -11.47
CA GLY A 180 2.48 9.15 -11.88
C GLY A 180 2.20 9.00 -13.38
N GLY A 181 1.42 9.92 -13.94
CA GLY A 181 1.05 9.90 -15.35
C GLY A 181 0.02 8.84 -15.71
N MET A 182 0.04 8.42 -16.98
CA MET A 182 -0.90 7.43 -17.53
C MET A 182 -0.17 6.15 -17.90
N PRO A 183 -0.78 4.96 -17.70
CA PRO A 183 -0.21 3.71 -18.18
C PRO A 183 -0.02 3.72 -19.69
N VAL A 184 1.06 3.11 -20.16
CA VAL A 184 1.37 3.02 -21.59
C VAL A 184 0.22 2.38 -22.34
N GLY A 185 -0.18 3.01 -23.45
CA GLY A 185 -1.23 2.53 -24.35
C GLY A 185 -2.66 2.96 -24.00
N THR A 186 -2.86 3.74 -22.94
CA THR A 186 -4.21 4.23 -22.54
C THR A 186 -4.67 5.46 -23.32
N ASN A 187 -3.72 6.28 -23.85
CA ASN A 187 -4.01 7.53 -24.57
C ASN A 187 -3.93 7.43 -26.09
N GLY A 188 -3.96 6.20 -26.66
CA GLY A 188 -3.83 6.01 -28.10
C GLY A 188 -2.38 6.11 -28.58
N LYS A 189 -2.23 6.38 -29.88
CA LYS A 189 -0.91 6.50 -30.56
C LYS A 189 -0.68 7.93 -30.98
N ALA A 190 0.50 8.46 -30.73
CA ALA A 190 0.97 9.71 -31.30
C ALA A 190 2.11 9.44 -32.28
N MET A 191 2.13 10.17 -33.41
CA MET A 191 3.23 10.16 -34.36
C MET A 191 3.99 11.48 -34.20
N LEU A 192 5.26 11.40 -33.88
CA LEU A 192 6.15 12.54 -33.81
C LEU A 192 6.93 12.64 -35.13
N LEU A 193 6.73 13.72 -35.88
CA LEU A 193 7.57 14.07 -37.03
C LEU A 193 8.77 14.86 -36.53
N LEU A 194 9.94 14.27 -36.61
CA LEU A 194 11.20 14.97 -36.38
C LEU A 194 11.69 15.54 -37.71
N SER A 195 11.64 16.87 -37.86
CA SER A 195 12.34 17.53 -38.95
C SER A 195 13.82 17.61 -38.59
N GLY A 196 14.67 16.99 -39.34
CA GLY A 196 16.12 17.23 -39.26
C GLY A 196 16.41 18.64 -39.74
N GLY A 197 16.85 19.50 -38.83
CA GLY A 197 17.39 20.79 -39.11
C GLY A 197 18.84 20.71 -39.61
#